data_d68943786efb27f0b49fdb8fe9a9aa09
#
_entry.id   d68943786efb27f0b49fdb8fe9a9aa09
#
_cell.length_a   1.000
_cell.length_b   1.000
_cell.length_c   1.000
_cell.angle_alpha   90.00
_cell.angle_beta   90.00
_cell.angle_gamma   90.00
#
_symmetry.space_group_name_H-M   'P 1'
#
loop_
_entity.id
_entity.type
_entity.pdbx_description
1 polymer ?
#
loop_
_entity_poly.entity_id
_entity_poly.type
_entity_poly.pdbx_seq_one_letter_code
_entity_poly.pdbx_strand_id
1 'polypeptide(L)'
;IVSQDSCNDSYFSDTVRTILLSGLVRANFTNELSWNPFEIGQGTVTQYELFKDIGGTFTSVATYLPGDSLFYIDDVAGQDGNNGSFCYRVEATYNLNIPSIGVNETLVSQSNILCLEQRGKIYVPNAIVPNGVNNIFRPVLVFSNDQNYSMKIFNRYGEVIFESADLNTGWDGTVNGRIVQGGVYSY
;
A
#
# COMPACT_ATOMS: atom_id res chain seq x y z
N ILE A 1 36.65 2.68 -1.54
CA ILE A 1 37.80 2.49 -2.45
C ILE A 1 39.04 3.02 -1.75
N VAL A 2 40.11 2.27 -1.80
CA VAL A 2 41.42 2.69 -1.32
C VAL A 2 42.29 2.89 -2.55
N SER A 3 42.95 4.03 -2.67
CA SER A 3 44.01 4.28 -3.64
C SER A 3 45.31 4.58 -2.93
N GLN A 4 46.44 4.16 -3.47
CA GLN A 4 47.76 4.49 -3.01
C GLN A 4 48.49 5.31 -4.08
N ASP A 5 49.19 6.35 -3.66
CA ASP A 5 50.07 7.10 -4.56
C ASP A 5 51.48 6.48 -4.64
N SER A 6 52.35 7.10 -5.44
CA SER A 6 53.74 6.62 -5.61
C SER A 6 54.61 6.79 -4.36
N CYS A 7 54.14 7.54 -3.35
CA CYS A 7 54.80 7.72 -2.06
C CYS A 7 54.30 6.74 -0.99
N ASN A 8 53.40 5.79 -1.37
CA ASN A 8 52.77 4.80 -0.53
C ASN A 8 51.73 5.38 0.48
N ASP A 9 51.27 6.62 0.24
CA ASP A 9 50.20 7.22 1.01
C ASP A 9 48.85 6.62 0.56
N SER A 10 48.01 6.25 1.53
CA SER A 10 46.70 5.63 1.28
C SER A 10 45.60 6.65 1.39
N TYR A 11 44.78 6.76 0.34
CA TYR A 11 43.61 7.61 0.26
C TYR A 11 42.34 6.76 0.31
N PHE A 12 41.43 7.09 1.21
CA PHE A 12 40.16 6.41 1.36
C PHE A 12 39.06 7.30 0.76
N SER A 13 38.17 6.70 -0.03
CA SER A 13 36.94 7.39 -0.41
C SER A 13 36.04 7.50 0.82
N ASP A 14 35.25 8.57 0.86
CA ASP A 14 34.18 8.68 1.85
C ASP A 14 33.21 7.52 1.73
N THR A 15 32.66 7.10 2.86
CA THR A 15 31.59 6.10 2.92
C THR A 15 30.24 6.80 2.80
N VAL A 16 29.39 6.27 1.93
CA VAL A 16 28.01 6.70 1.77
C VAL A 16 27.12 5.57 2.24
N ARG A 17 26.17 5.87 3.11
CA ARG A 17 25.11 4.95 3.50
C ARG A 17 23.83 5.28 2.76
N THR A 18 23.44 4.44 1.83
CA THR A 18 22.20 4.60 1.05
C THR A 18 20.97 4.41 1.91
N ILE A 19 19.84 4.96 1.45
CA ILE A 19 18.53 4.79 2.08
C ILE A 19 18.03 3.37 1.78
N LEU A 20 17.69 2.63 2.82
CA LEU A 20 16.95 1.36 2.70
C LEU A 20 15.54 1.56 3.25
N LEU A 21 14.55 1.55 2.37
CA LEU A 21 13.14 1.55 2.73
C LEU A 21 12.69 0.12 3.03
N SER A 22 12.08 -0.06 4.19
CA SER A 22 11.50 -1.31 4.68
C SER A 22 10.06 -1.10 5.11
N GLY A 23 9.25 -2.15 5.13
CA GLY A 23 7.86 -2.02 5.58
C GLY A 23 7.19 -3.33 5.91
N LEU A 24 6.05 -3.21 6.56
CA LEU A 24 5.21 -4.32 7.02
C LEU A 24 3.74 -4.03 6.73
N VAL A 25 3.04 -5.06 6.29
CA VAL A 25 1.59 -5.05 6.10
C VAL A 25 0.90 -5.42 7.40
N ARG A 26 -0.13 -4.67 7.81
CA ARG A 26 -0.96 -4.95 8.98
C ARG A 26 -2.36 -5.41 8.60
N ALA A 27 -2.96 -6.22 9.48
CA ALA A 27 -4.28 -6.83 9.25
C ALA A 27 -5.45 -5.83 9.22
N ASN A 28 -5.23 -4.60 9.70
CA ASN A 28 -6.19 -3.48 9.71
C ASN A 28 -6.11 -2.60 8.45
N PHE A 29 -5.51 -3.09 7.37
CA PHE A 29 -5.28 -2.35 6.13
C PHE A 29 -4.37 -1.14 6.28
N THR A 30 -3.34 -1.24 7.12
CA THR A 30 -2.27 -0.25 7.17
C THR A 30 -0.96 -0.83 6.67
N ASN A 31 -0.16 0.01 6.01
CA ASN A 31 1.22 -0.25 5.66
C ASN A 31 2.12 0.57 6.58
N GLU A 32 2.98 -0.09 7.33
CA GLU A 32 3.99 0.57 8.16
C GLU A 32 5.31 0.60 7.40
N LEU A 33 5.87 1.78 7.24
CA LEU A 33 7.10 2.04 6.51
C LEU A 33 8.14 2.63 7.43
N SER A 34 9.40 2.24 7.27
CA SER A 34 10.54 2.83 7.97
C SER A 34 11.78 2.80 7.08
N TRP A 35 12.68 3.75 7.29
CA TRP A 35 13.94 3.80 6.55
C TRP A 35 15.07 4.32 7.43
N ASN A 36 16.31 4.01 7.05
CA ASN A 36 17.49 4.54 7.71
C ASN A 36 17.85 5.93 7.17
N PRO A 37 18.54 6.77 7.95
CA PRO A 37 19.08 8.01 7.45
C PRO A 37 20.06 7.77 6.29
N PHE A 38 20.06 8.71 5.33
CA PHE A 38 21.10 8.83 4.32
C PHE A 38 22.32 9.50 4.96
N GLU A 39 23.48 8.89 4.81
CA GLU A 39 24.73 9.40 5.37
C GLU A 39 25.73 9.66 4.21
N ILE A 40 26.29 10.85 4.19
CA ILE A 40 27.30 11.27 3.21
C ILE A 40 28.38 12.09 3.89
N GLY A 41 29.65 11.77 3.64
CA GLY A 41 30.79 12.35 4.38
C GLY A 41 30.98 13.85 4.20
N GLN A 42 30.74 14.36 2.97
CA GLN A 42 30.94 15.81 2.64
C GLN A 42 29.62 16.47 2.22
N GLY A 43 28.52 16.13 2.90
CA GLY A 43 27.22 16.68 2.57
C GLY A 43 26.32 16.78 3.80
N THR A 44 25.22 17.51 3.62
CA THR A 44 24.20 17.66 4.66
C THR A 44 22.84 17.38 4.06
N VAL A 45 22.13 16.39 4.61
CA VAL A 45 20.75 16.13 4.23
C VAL A 45 19.89 17.30 4.72
N THR A 46 19.03 17.79 3.84
CA THR A 46 18.12 18.89 4.14
C THR A 46 16.68 18.43 4.30
N GLN A 47 16.28 17.33 3.64
CA GLN A 47 14.92 16.85 3.63
C GLN A 47 14.86 15.39 3.19
N TYR A 48 13.87 14.65 3.72
CA TYR A 48 13.38 13.40 3.14
C TYR A 48 11.96 13.59 2.63
N GLU A 49 11.64 12.93 1.53
CA GLU A 49 10.31 12.93 0.95
C GLU A 49 9.90 11.51 0.63
N LEU A 50 8.74 11.10 1.16
CA LEU A 50 8.14 9.79 0.90
C LEU A 50 7.16 9.89 -0.26
N PHE A 51 7.33 9.04 -1.24
CA PHE A 51 6.46 8.92 -2.39
C PHE A 51 5.69 7.60 -2.37
N LYS A 52 4.44 7.68 -2.81
CA LYS A 52 3.57 6.54 -3.07
C LYS A 52 3.19 6.48 -4.53
N ASP A 53 3.20 5.30 -5.12
CA ASP A 53 2.67 5.09 -6.48
C ASP A 53 1.14 5.19 -6.47
N ILE A 54 0.63 6.15 -7.21
CA ILE A 54 -0.80 6.37 -7.43
C ILE A 54 -1.07 6.31 -8.93
N GLY A 55 -1.60 5.17 -9.38
CA GLY A 55 -1.93 4.97 -10.78
C GLY A 55 -0.72 4.97 -11.74
N GLY A 56 0.43 4.46 -11.31
CA GLY A 56 1.68 4.41 -12.08
C GLY A 56 2.55 5.67 -11.96
N THR A 57 2.17 6.60 -11.09
CA THR A 57 2.94 7.82 -10.84
C THR A 57 3.28 7.95 -9.35
N PHE A 58 4.58 8.12 -9.05
CA PHE A 58 5.02 8.39 -7.69
C PHE A 58 4.67 9.82 -7.28
N THR A 59 3.79 9.93 -6.28
CA THR A 59 3.31 11.19 -5.73
C THR A 59 3.80 11.34 -4.30
N SER A 60 4.27 12.52 -3.93
CA SER A 60 4.70 12.83 -2.56
C SER A 60 3.53 12.75 -1.59
N VAL A 61 3.72 12.01 -0.49
CA VAL A 61 2.70 11.81 0.55
C VAL A 61 3.15 12.29 1.93
N ALA A 62 4.46 12.44 2.16
CA ALA A 62 4.98 12.96 3.42
C ALA A 62 6.40 13.53 3.24
N THR A 63 6.73 14.52 4.06
CA THR A 63 8.04 15.17 4.11
C THR A 63 8.58 15.17 5.54
N TYR A 64 9.89 14.95 5.70
CA TYR A 64 10.59 14.86 6.97
C TYR A 64 11.86 15.70 6.98
N LEU A 65 12.18 16.28 8.12
CA LEU A 65 13.44 16.97 8.34
C LEU A 65 14.50 16.02 8.94
N PRO A 66 15.78 16.33 8.80
CA PRO A 66 16.82 15.61 9.52
C PRO A 66 16.58 15.64 11.03
N GLY A 67 16.59 14.46 11.68
CA GLY A 67 16.27 14.29 13.09
C GLY A 67 14.84 13.89 13.40
N ASP A 68 13.93 13.95 12.43
CA ASP A 68 12.59 13.38 12.59
C ASP A 68 12.63 11.86 12.67
N SER A 69 11.57 11.27 13.23
CA SER A 69 11.36 9.83 13.16
C SER A 69 11.06 9.41 11.73
N LEU A 70 11.95 8.60 11.13
CA LEU A 70 11.84 8.14 9.75
C LEU A 70 10.89 6.93 9.66
N PHE A 71 9.62 7.21 9.89
CA PHE A 71 8.55 6.22 9.96
C PHE A 71 7.24 6.81 9.43
N TYR A 72 6.45 6.01 8.73
CA TYR A 72 5.14 6.39 8.18
C TYR A 72 4.15 5.25 8.28
N ILE A 73 2.91 5.58 8.63
CA ILE A 73 1.78 4.65 8.57
C ILE A 73 0.83 5.13 7.47
N ASP A 74 0.63 4.30 6.47
CA ASP A 74 -0.33 4.52 5.40
C ASP A 74 -1.60 3.69 5.66
N ASP A 75 -2.72 4.35 5.91
CA ASP A 75 -4.03 3.71 5.94
C ASP A 75 -4.53 3.57 4.50
N VAL A 76 -4.55 2.32 4.03
CA VAL A 76 -4.98 1.98 2.67
C VAL A 76 -6.40 1.41 2.64
N ALA A 77 -7.14 1.46 3.75
CA ALA A 77 -8.53 1.05 3.80
C ALA A 77 -9.37 1.88 2.80
N GLY A 78 -10.13 1.21 1.94
CA GLY A 78 -10.98 1.86 0.93
C GLY A 78 -10.21 2.50 -0.25
N GLN A 79 -8.91 2.24 -0.38
CA GLN A 79 -8.15 2.62 -1.57
C GLN A 79 -8.18 1.47 -2.59
N ASP A 80 -8.59 1.75 -3.83
CA ASP A 80 -8.68 0.76 -4.91
C ASP A 80 -7.32 0.48 -5.58
N GLY A 81 -6.21 0.58 -4.82
CA GLY A 81 -4.87 0.41 -5.35
C GLY A 81 -4.62 -1.00 -5.88
N ASN A 82 -4.33 -1.14 -7.17
CA ASN A 82 -3.74 -2.29 -7.86
C ASN A 82 -3.95 -3.68 -7.19
N ASN A 83 -5.19 -4.06 -6.90
CA ASN A 83 -5.53 -5.31 -6.19
C ASN A 83 -4.85 -5.47 -4.81
N GLY A 84 -4.60 -4.35 -4.11
CA GLY A 84 -3.96 -4.35 -2.80
C GLY A 84 -2.44 -4.22 -2.82
N SER A 85 -1.82 -4.00 -3.97
CA SER A 85 -0.39 -3.70 -4.07
C SER A 85 -0.14 -2.20 -3.98
N PHE A 86 0.72 -1.78 -3.04
CA PHE A 86 1.09 -0.38 -2.80
C PHE A 86 2.60 -0.25 -2.81
N CYS A 87 3.12 0.58 -3.72
CA CYS A 87 4.55 0.79 -3.89
C CYS A 87 4.98 2.16 -3.37
N TYR A 88 6.17 2.20 -2.75
CA TYR A 88 6.72 3.39 -2.11
C TYR A 88 8.19 3.54 -2.45
N ARG A 89 8.70 4.78 -2.38
CA ARG A 89 10.12 5.11 -2.36
C ARG A 89 10.36 6.34 -1.50
N VAL A 90 11.57 6.52 -1.03
CA VAL A 90 12.01 7.70 -0.30
C VAL A 90 13.11 8.40 -1.09
N GLU A 91 13.07 9.71 -1.12
CA GLU A 91 14.12 10.56 -1.64
C GLU A 91 14.73 11.40 -0.50
N ALA A 92 16.05 11.50 -0.47
CA ALA A 92 16.76 12.44 0.38
C ALA A 92 17.35 13.56 -0.49
N THR A 93 16.96 14.79 -0.21
CA THR A 93 17.62 15.98 -0.76
C THR A 93 18.77 16.37 0.15
N TYR A 94 19.95 16.58 -0.44
CA TYR A 94 21.14 16.95 0.33
C TYR A 94 22.00 17.97 -0.42
N ASN A 95 22.71 18.79 0.36
CA ASN A 95 23.70 19.72 -0.16
C ASN A 95 25.09 19.08 -0.07
N LEU A 96 25.73 18.90 -1.22
CA LEU A 96 27.12 18.46 -1.31
C LEU A 96 28.02 19.71 -1.37
N ASN A 97 28.96 19.79 -0.43
CA ASN A 97 29.92 20.88 -0.39
C ASN A 97 31.36 20.33 -0.30
N ILE A 98 32.11 20.48 -1.39
CA ILE A 98 33.52 20.06 -1.49
C ILE A 98 34.36 21.28 -1.88
N PRO A 99 34.80 22.10 -0.88
CA PRO A 99 35.51 23.34 -1.13
C PRO A 99 36.82 23.17 -1.89
N SER A 100 37.50 22.03 -1.72
CA SER A 100 38.79 21.73 -2.35
C SER A 100 38.74 21.70 -3.88
N ILE A 101 37.57 21.43 -4.45
CA ILE A 101 37.33 21.38 -5.91
C ILE A 101 36.20 22.31 -6.34
N GLY A 102 35.72 23.18 -5.44
CA GLY A 102 34.72 24.21 -5.74
C GLY A 102 33.30 23.67 -6.01
N VAL A 103 32.96 22.47 -5.52
CA VAL A 103 31.63 21.88 -5.69
C VAL A 103 30.70 22.33 -4.58
N ASN A 104 29.54 22.87 -4.94
CA ASN A 104 28.45 23.23 -4.07
C ASN A 104 27.14 22.99 -4.82
N GLU A 105 26.53 21.82 -4.61
CA GLU A 105 25.37 21.36 -5.38
C GLU A 105 24.29 20.77 -4.44
N THR A 106 23.03 20.94 -4.85
CA THR A 106 21.91 20.25 -4.23
C THR A 106 21.54 19.04 -5.07
N LEU A 107 21.58 17.87 -4.47
CA LEU A 107 21.39 16.59 -5.13
C LEU A 107 20.31 15.77 -4.42
N VAL A 108 19.83 14.71 -5.09
CA VAL A 108 18.81 13.80 -4.58
C VAL A 108 19.35 12.37 -4.63
N SER A 109 19.17 11.64 -3.53
CA SER A 109 19.39 10.19 -3.44
C SER A 109 18.08 9.47 -3.22
N GLN A 110 17.88 8.37 -3.93
CA GLN A 110 16.65 7.56 -3.86
C GLN A 110 16.90 6.24 -3.12
N SER A 111 15.87 5.77 -2.40
CA SER A 111 15.83 4.43 -1.84
C SER A 111 15.52 3.38 -2.90
N ASN A 112 15.51 2.11 -2.49
CA ASN A 112 14.79 1.06 -3.21
C ASN A 112 13.30 1.39 -3.32
N ILE A 113 12.65 0.85 -4.37
CA ILE A 113 11.18 0.78 -4.42
C ILE A 113 10.77 -0.42 -3.57
N LEU A 114 9.81 -0.19 -2.66
CA LEU A 114 9.21 -1.21 -1.82
C LEU A 114 7.73 -1.34 -2.17
N CYS A 115 7.29 -2.52 -2.61
CA CYS A 115 5.87 -2.81 -2.83
C CYS A 115 5.37 -3.74 -1.72
N LEU A 116 4.28 -3.37 -1.08
CA LEU A 116 3.60 -4.11 -0.02
C LEU A 116 2.24 -4.60 -0.53
N GLU A 117 1.94 -5.88 -0.31
CA GLU A 117 0.70 -6.49 -0.77
C GLU A 117 -0.24 -6.75 0.40
N GLN A 118 -1.36 -6.07 0.43
CA GLN A 118 -2.47 -6.33 1.35
C GLN A 118 -3.19 -7.61 0.94
N ARG A 119 -3.56 -8.42 1.92
CA ARG A 119 -4.33 -9.64 1.65
C ARG A 119 -5.77 -9.30 1.32
N GLY A 120 -6.28 -9.85 0.24
CA GLY A 120 -7.69 -9.77 -0.11
C GLY A 120 -8.58 -10.31 0.99
N LYS A 121 -9.70 -9.65 1.25
CA LYS A 121 -10.74 -10.08 2.20
C LYS A 121 -12.11 -10.04 1.54
N ILE A 122 -12.96 -10.97 1.96
CA ILE A 122 -14.37 -11.01 1.58
C ILE A 122 -15.19 -10.80 2.85
N TYR A 123 -16.04 -9.80 2.85
CA TYR A 123 -17.03 -9.56 3.89
C TYR A 123 -18.39 -9.97 3.37
N VAL A 124 -19.04 -10.91 4.06
CA VAL A 124 -20.36 -11.39 3.70
C VAL A 124 -21.35 -10.97 4.79
N PRO A 125 -22.47 -10.32 4.44
CA PRO A 125 -23.52 -10.03 5.43
C PRO A 125 -24.03 -11.33 6.08
N ASN A 126 -24.39 -11.28 7.34
CA ASN A 126 -24.97 -12.41 8.05
C ASN A 126 -26.52 -12.37 8.08
N ALA A 127 -27.11 -11.25 7.72
CA ALA A 127 -28.58 -11.08 7.66
C ALA A 127 -28.94 -9.91 6.71
N ILE A 128 -30.15 -9.99 6.15
CA ILE A 128 -30.82 -8.89 5.47
C ILE A 128 -32.26 -8.74 5.99
N VAL A 129 -32.78 -7.53 5.85
CA VAL A 129 -34.20 -7.24 6.12
C VAL A 129 -34.79 -6.65 4.83
N PRO A 130 -35.58 -7.42 4.05
CA PRO A 130 -36.23 -6.91 2.85
C PRO A 130 -37.01 -5.62 3.17
N ASN A 131 -36.89 -4.61 2.31
CA ASN A 131 -37.43 -3.25 2.53
C ASN A 131 -36.87 -2.48 3.75
N GLY A 132 -35.83 -2.98 4.42
CA GLY A 132 -35.11 -2.27 5.48
C GLY A 132 -33.86 -1.53 4.97
N VAL A 133 -33.07 -1.00 5.92
CA VAL A 133 -31.80 -0.32 5.59
C VAL A 133 -30.77 -1.31 5.02
N ASN A 134 -30.72 -2.52 5.60
CA ASN A 134 -29.85 -3.61 5.12
C ASN A 134 -30.69 -4.63 4.32
N ASN A 135 -31.09 -4.23 3.12
CA ASN A 135 -32.04 -4.97 2.30
C ASN A 135 -31.40 -5.81 1.17
N ILE A 136 -30.09 -5.75 1.00
CA ILE A 136 -29.37 -6.48 -0.07
C ILE A 136 -28.32 -7.39 0.56
N PHE A 137 -28.38 -8.67 0.23
CA PHE A 137 -27.32 -9.63 0.54
C PHE A 137 -26.30 -9.61 -0.61
N ARG A 138 -25.14 -9.03 -0.34
CA ARG A 138 -24.05 -8.92 -1.29
C ARG A 138 -22.70 -8.98 -0.58
N PRO A 139 -21.78 -9.85 -0.98
CA PRO A 139 -20.41 -9.80 -0.50
C PRO A 139 -19.71 -8.50 -0.89
N VAL A 140 -18.78 -8.05 -0.06
CA VAL A 140 -17.89 -6.93 -0.34
C VAL A 140 -16.48 -7.48 -0.40
N LEU A 141 -15.82 -7.30 -1.54
CA LEU A 141 -14.41 -7.62 -1.74
C LEU A 141 -13.55 -6.42 -1.41
N VAL A 142 -12.44 -6.65 -0.71
CA VAL A 142 -11.42 -5.65 -0.44
C VAL A 142 -10.08 -6.22 -0.88
N PHE A 143 -9.35 -5.50 -1.72
CA PHE A 143 -8.06 -5.92 -2.30
C PHE A 143 -8.11 -7.29 -2.98
N SER A 144 -9.22 -7.62 -3.60
CA SER A 144 -9.45 -8.86 -4.32
C SER A 144 -10.14 -8.55 -5.64
N ASN A 145 -9.81 -9.28 -6.69
CA ASN A 145 -10.50 -9.14 -7.96
C ASN A 145 -11.78 -9.97 -7.99
N ASP A 146 -12.70 -9.58 -8.86
CA ASP A 146 -13.97 -10.25 -9.10
C ASP A 146 -13.91 -11.31 -10.21
N GLN A 147 -12.72 -11.63 -10.70
CA GLN A 147 -12.55 -12.66 -11.72
C GLN A 147 -13.10 -14.01 -11.22
N ASN A 148 -14.00 -14.59 -12.00
CA ASN A 148 -14.69 -15.84 -11.67
C ASN A 148 -15.59 -15.76 -10.43
N TYR A 149 -16.09 -14.55 -10.07
CA TYR A 149 -17.09 -14.42 -9.01
C TYR A 149 -18.37 -15.17 -9.39
N SER A 150 -18.90 -15.93 -8.44
CA SER A 150 -20.21 -16.57 -8.51
C SER A 150 -20.80 -16.66 -7.11
N MET A 151 -22.02 -16.21 -6.97
CA MET A 151 -22.79 -16.31 -5.71
C MET A 151 -24.10 -17.03 -5.99
N LYS A 152 -24.43 -18.02 -5.17
CA LYS A 152 -25.71 -18.70 -5.18
C LYS A 152 -26.32 -18.67 -3.79
N ILE A 153 -27.63 -18.49 -3.71
CA ILE A 153 -28.37 -18.58 -2.45
C ILE A 153 -29.38 -19.73 -2.55
N PHE A 154 -29.40 -20.55 -1.52
CA PHE A 154 -30.23 -21.75 -1.46
C PHE A 154 -31.26 -21.61 -0.37
N ASN A 155 -32.45 -22.14 -0.61
CA ASN A 155 -33.46 -22.32 0.41
C ASN A 155 -33.14 -23.54 1.28
N ARG A 156 -33.99 -23.80 2.33
CA ARG A 156 -33.83 -24.93 3.25
C ARG A 156 -33.92 -26.32 2.60
N TYR A 157 -34.37 -26.40 1.35
CA TYR A 157 -34.50 -27.65 0.59
C TYR A 157 -33.32 -27.84 -0.40
N GLY A 158 -32.39 -26.91 -0.42
CA GLY A 158 -31.22 -26.94 -1.34
C GLY A 158 -31.53 -26.46 -2.76
N GLU A 159 -32.67 -25.81 -2.99
CA GLU A 159 -32.97 -25.21 -4.27
C GLU A 159 -32.30 -23.84 -4.38
N VAL A 160 -31.68 -23.56 -5.55
CA VAL A 160 -31.11 -22.24 -5.86
C VAL A 160 -32.26 -21.26 -6.05
N ILE A 161 -32.33 -20.23 -5.24
CA ILE A 161 -33.35 -19.18 -5.30
C ILE A 161 -32.80 -17.85 -5.82
N PHE A 162 -31.48 -17.69 -5.85
CA PHE A 162 -30.80 -16.55 -6.43
C PHE A 162 -29.41 -16.99 -6.92
N GLU A 163 -28.99 -16.43 -8.06
CA GLU A 163 -27.64 -16.62 -8.60
C GLU A 163 -27.17 -15.31 -9.25
N SER A 164 -25.90 -14.94 -9.06
CA SER A 164 -25.25 -13.83 -9.71
C SER A 164 -23.80 -14.14 -9.98
N ALA A 165 -23.32 -13.74 -11.17
CA ALA A 165 -21.90 -13.67 -11.53
C ALA A 165 -21.36 -12.22 -11.50
N ASP A 166 -22.20 -11.25 -11.13
CA ASP A 166 -21.84 -9.86 -10.99
C ASP A 166 -21.78 -9.50 -9.50
N LEU A 167 -20.64 -9.06 -9.05
CA LEU A 167 -20.41 -8.64 -7.66
C LEU A 167 -21.32 -7.47 -7.22
N ASN A 168 -21.77 -6.63 -8.16
CA ASN A 168 -22.64 -5.50 -7.86
C ASN A 168 -24.13 -5.90 -7.75
N THR A 169 -24.47 -7.11 -8.16
CA THR A 169 -25.82 -7.66 -8.12
C THR A 169 -25.99 -8.55 -6.89
N GLY A 170 -26.72 -8.04 -5.88
CA GLY A 170 -27.03 -8.76 -4.64
C GLY A 170 -28.48 -9.24 -4.59
N TRP A 171 -28.76 -10.16 -3.69
CA TRP A 171 -30.11 -10.67 -3.43
C TRP A 171 -30.88 -9.74 -2.49
N ASP A 172 -32.08 -9.35 -2.88
CA ASP A 172 -32.98 -8.44 -2.15
C ASP A 172 -33.96 -9.15 -1.20
N GLY A 173 -33.84 -10.47 -1.04
CA GLY A 173 -34.77 -11.26 -0.24
C GLY A 173 -36.05 -11.62 -0.96
N THR A 174 -36.09 -11.51 -2.31
CA THR A 174 -37.26 -11.89 -3.12
C THR A 174 -36.99 -13.09 -4.02
N VAL A 175 -38.04 -13.82 -4.35
CA VAL A 175 -38.09 -14.83 -5.43
C VAL A 175 -39.33 -14.54 -6.29
N ASN A 176 -39.13 -14.36 -7.60
CA ASN A 176 -40.22 -13.97 -8.52
C ASN A 176 -41.00 -12.72 -8.07
N GLY A 177 -40.30 -11.72 -7.49
CA GLY A 177 -40.88 -10.48 -7.02
C GLY A 177 -41.66 -10.58 -5.70
N ARG A 178 -41.63 -11.72 -5.01
CA ARG A 178 -42.26 -11.89 -3.71
C ARG A 178 -41.23 -12.09 -2.63
N ILE A 179 -41.40 -11.39 -1.49
CA ILE A 179 -40.53 -11.54 -0.32
C ILE A 179 -40.61 -13.00 0.17
N VAL A 180 -39.45 -13.60 0.39
CA VAL A 180 -39.38 -14.97 0.93
C VAL A 180 -39.71 -14.99 2.41
N GLN A 181 -40.14 -16.17 2.90
CA GLN A 181 -40.41 -16.36 4.34
C GLN A 181 -39.13 -16.08 5.15
N GLY A 182 -39.26 -15.41 6.30
CA GLY A 182 -38.16 -15.26 7.25
C GLY A 182 -37.59 -16.60 7.67
N GLY A 183 -36.28 -16.74 7.65
CA GLY A 183 -35.58 -17.98 7.95
C GLY A 183 -34.09 -17.94 7.63
N VAL A 184 -33.48 -19.13 7.68
CA VAL A 184 -32.06 -19.32 7.36
C VAL A 184 -31.93 -19.79 5.91
N TYR A 185 -31.03 -19.16 5.19
CA TYR A 185 -30.65 -19.46 3.81
C TYR A 185 -29.16 -19.77 3.77
N SER A 186 -28.70 -20.63 2.89
CA SER A 186 -27.28 -20.92 2.68
C SER A 186 -26.77 -20.28 1.39
N TYR A 187 -25.49 -20.02 1.33
CA TYR A 187 -24.79 -19.48 0.16
C TYR A 187 -23.44 -20.18 -0.04
#